data_90e8bb45eb662d329fac93fe341e7298
#
_entry.id   90e8bb45eb662d329fac93fe341e7298
#
_cell.length_a   1.000
_cell.length_b   1.000
_cell.length_c   1.000
_cell.angle_alpha   90.00
_cell.angle_beta   90.00
_cell.angle_gamma   90.00
#
_symmetry.space_group_name_H-M   'P 1'
#
loop_
_entity.id
_entity.type
_entity.pdbx_description
1 polymer ?
#
loop_
_entity_poly.entity_id
_entity_poly.type
_entity_poly.pdbx_seq_one_letter_code
_entity_poly.pdbx_strand_id
1 'polypeptide(L)'
;MMPHPLITNASPLRTPEREANPRSLLPPQLAAQLTPNERIIMQALLCGQDLTAIAWKLKRDMRTISSHKQRAMGKLALTSNAMLYALAALLSPPLPTSITEQRQLLTLREQQVLNALLDGHGVTGIAHLQGRSVKTVSFQKRLLMQKLGVTNEVELFALAPLRARALLANWPGWTEFNEQA
;
A
#
# COMPACT_ATOMS: atom_id res chain seq x y z
N MET A 1 -55.25 -6.28 18.80
CA MET A 1 -53.92 -6.25 19.46
C MET A 1 -52.94 -6.93 18.50
N MET A 2 -52.24 -6.18 17.69
CA MET A 2 -51.29 -6.66 16.67
C MET A 2 -49.88 -6.42 17.19
N PRO A 3 -48.94 -7.39 17.16
CA PRO A 3 -47.58 -7.17 17.56
C PRO A 3 -46.79 -6.52 16.42
N HIS A 4 -46.06 -5.44 16.73
CA HIS A 4 -45.12 -4.78 15.86
C HIS A 4 -43.95 -5.73 15.50
N PRO A 5 -43.47 -5.74 14.24
CA PRO A 5 -42.27 -6.45 13.90
C PRO A 5 -41.04 -5.69 14.41
N LEU A 6 -40.19 -6.37 15.15
CA LEU A 6 -38.90 -5.93 15.61
C LEU A 6 -38.01 -5.62 14.40
N ILE A 7 -37.59 -4.37 14.31
CA ILE A 7 -36.56 -3.94 13.36
C ILE A 7 -35.24 -4.54 13.82
N THR A 8 -34.82 -5.62 13.17
CA THR A 8 -33.50 -6.21 13.36
C THR A 8 -32.47 -5.26 12.76
N ASN A 9 -31.75 -4.56 13.61
CA ASN A 9 -30.54 -3.81 13.23
C ASN A 9 -29.53 -4.80 12.66
N ALA A 10 -29.44 -4.86 11.33
CA ALA A 10 -28.35 -5.52 10.66
C ALA A 10 -27.09 -4.70 10.90
N SER A 11 -26.26 -5.14 11.83
CA SER A 11 -24.90 -4.63 11.97
C SER A 11 -24.17 -4.74 10.64
N PRO A 12 -23.42 -3.69 10.22
CA PRO A 12 -22.62 -3.79 9.00
C PRO A 12 -21.66 -4.96 9.13
N LEU A 13 -21.66 -5.80 8.11
CA LEU A 13 -20.74 -6.94 7.96
C LEU A 13 -19.31 -6.46 8.25
N ARG A 14 -18.79 -6.87 9.41
CA ARG A 14 -17.37 -6.83 9.67
C ARG A 14 -16.69 -7.59 8.53
N THR A 15 -15.95 -6.87 7.70
CA THR A 15 -14.95 -7.47 6.83
C THR A 15 -14.08 -8.36 7.72
N PRO A 16 -13.87 -9.64 7.36
CA PRO A 16 -13.00 -10.49 8.14
C PRO A 16 -11.64 -9.80 8.23
N GLU A 17 -11.22 -9.46 9.44
CA GLU A 17 -9.86 -9.06 9.73
C GLU A 17 -8.98 -10.16 9.13
N ARG A 18 -8.24 -9.79 8.09
CA ARG A 18 -7.23 -10.65 7.47
C ARG A 18 -6.21 -10.92 8.57
N GLU A 19 -6.37 -12.05 9.27
CA GLU A 19 -5.39 -12.52 10.25
C GLU A 19 -4.03 -12.46 9.58
N ALA A 20 -3.17 -11.61 10.09
CA ALA A 20 -1.81 -11.44 9.61
C ALA A 20 -1.11 -12.78 9.78
N ASN A 21 -0.98 -13.53 8.68
CA ASN A 21 -0.19 -14.73 8.62
C ASN A 21 1.24 -14.38 9.07
N PRO A 22 1.82 -15.04 10.09
CA PRO A 22 3.14 -14.70 10.63
C PRO A 22 4.30 -15.02 9.67
N ARG A 23 4.03 -15.41 8.42
CA ARG A 23 5.07 -15.62 7.41
C ARG A 23 5.68 -14.29 7.02
N SER A 24 6.99 -14.19 7.19
CA SER A 24 7.76 -13.05 6.69
C SER A 24 7.51 -12.88 5.19
N LEU A 25 6.94 -11.75 4.79
CA LEU A 25 6.78 -11.42 3.37
C LEU A 25 8.14 -11.06 2.74
N LEU A 26 9.09 -10.61 3.56
CA LEU A 26 10.40 -10.20 3.09
C LEU A 26 11.29 -11.41 2.81
N PRO A 27 11.86 -11.55 1.60
CA PRO A 27 12.80 -12.61 1.28
C PRO A 27 13.97 -12.67 2.29
N PRO A 28 14.46 -13.86 2.67
CA PRO A 28 15.50 -14.00 3.70
C PRO A 28 16.75 -13.19 3.43
N GLN A 29 17.19 -13.08 2.18
CA GLN A 29 18.38 -12.32 1.76
C GLN A 29 18.21 -10.82 2.01
N LEU A 30 17.02 -10.28 1.73
CA LEU A 30 16.69 -8.89 2.01
C LEU A 30 16.52 -8.66 3.52
N ALA A 31 15.90 -9.62 4.22
CA ALA A 31 15.74 -9.56 5.66
C ALA A 31 17.08 -9.58 6.41
N ALA A 32 18.08 -10.29 5.89
CA ALA A 32 19.42 -10.38 6.49
C ALA A 32 20.18 -9.04 6.53
N GLN A 33 19.84 -8.11 5.62
CA GLN A 33 20.45 -6.77 5.55
C GLN A 33 19.90 -5.81 6.63
N LEU A 34 18.81 -6.18 7.29
CA LEU A 34 18.06 -5.32 8.21
C LEU A 34 18.33 -5.67 9.67
N THR A 35 18.40 -4.64 10.52
CA THR A 35 18.36 -4.85 11.98
C THR A 35 16.99 -5.40 12.42
N PRO A 36 16.88 -6.00 13.61
CA PRO A 36 15.59 -6.52 14.10
C PRO A 36 14.46 -5.49 14.08
N ASN A 37 14.72 -4.26 14.51
CA ASN A 37 13.71 -3.18 14.50
C ASN A 37 13.32 -2.76 13.08
N GLU A 38 14.29 -2.63 12.18
CA GLU A 38 14.02 -2.32 10.76
C GLU A 38 13.19 -3.42 10.11
N ARG A 39 13.50 -4.68 10.41
CA ARG A 39 12.75 -5.85 9.89
C ARG A 39 11.29 -5.84 10.35
N ILE A 40 11.04 -5.60 11.63
CA ILE A 40 9.67 -5.51 12.18
C ILE A 40 8.88 -4.40 11.47
N ILE A 41 9.49 -3.22 11.33
CA ILE A 41 8.84 -2.06 10.69
C ILE A 41 8.60 -2.33 9.20
N MET A 42 9.58 -2.86 8.47
CA MET A 42 9.43 -3.19 7.05
C MET A 42 8.35 -4.26 6.84
N GLN A 43 8.32 -5.29 7.66
CA GLN A 43 7.27 -6.33 7.61
C GLN A 43 5.88 -5.73 7.79
N ALA A 44 5.69 -4.81 8.73
CA ALA A 44 4.42 -4.13 8.96
C ALA A 44 4.01 -3.25 7.77
N LEU A 45 4.97 -2.53 7.17
CA LEU A 45 4.74 -1.71 5.97
C LEU A 45 4.39 -2.56 4.75
N LEU A 46 5.05 -3.69 4.55
CA LEU A 46 4.74 -4.64 3.48
C LEU A 46 3.34 -5.26 3.64
N CYS A 47 2.85 -5.37 4.88
CA CYS A 47 1.47 -5.77 5.17
C CYS A 47 0.46 -4.60 4.99
N GLY A 48 0.87 -3.43 4.51
CA GLY A 48 0.00 -2.28 4.26
C GLY A 48 -0.31 -1.45 5.49
N GLN A 49 0.37 -1.67 6.64
CA GLN A 49 0.18 -0.83 7.82
C GLN A 49 0.82 0.55 7.60
N ASP A 50 0.18 1.60 8.08
CA ASP A 50 0.73 2.95 8.06
C ASP A 50 1.68 3.21 9.26
N LEU A 51 2.49 4.27 9.15
CA LEU A 51 3.47 4.61 10.18
C LEU A 51 2.82 4.93 11.54
N THR A 52 1.62 5.49 11.54
CA THR A 52 0.89 5.84 12.77
C THR A 52 0.47 4.58 13.51
N ALA A 53 -0.11 3.62 12.80
CA ALA A 53 -0.50 2.34 13.36
C ALA A 53 0.72 1.57 13.91
N ILE A 54 1.85 1.58 13.18
CA ILE A 54 3.09 0.95 13.62
C ILE A 54 3.64 1.63 14.88
N ALA A 55 3.68 2.96 14.92
CA ALA A 55 4.14 3.73 16.07
C ALA A 55 3.31 3.43 17.31
N TRP A 56 1.99 3.40 17.16
CA TRP A 56 1.07 3.06 18.25
C TRP A 56 1.28 1.63 18.76
N LYS A 57 1.37 0.65 17.84
CA LYS A 57 1.55 -0.77 18.18
C LYS A 57 2.87 -1.04 18.89
N LEU A 58 3.95 -0.40 18.44
CA LEU A 58 5.29 -0.56 19.02
C LEU A 58 5.55 0.37 20.21
N LYS A 59 4.59 1.22 20.57
CA LYS A 59 4.72 2.25 21.63
C LYS A 59 5.98 3.10 21.43
N ARG A 60 6.21 3.54 20.20
CA ARG A 60 7.37 4.34 19.80
C ARG A 60 6.91 5.66 19.16
N ASP A 61 7.78 6.64 19.24
CA ASP A 61 7.57 7.92 18.57
C ASP A 61 7.57 7.74 17.03
N MET A 62 6.67 8.46 16.35
CA MET A 62 6.51 8.44 14.90
C MET A 62 7.82 8.78 14.18
N ARG A 63 8.61 9.71 14.71
CA ARG A 63 9.91 10.11 14.14
C ARG A 63 10.91 8.96 14.20
N THR A 64 10.90 8.20 15.29
CA THR A 64 11.73 6.99 15.44
C THR A 64 11.35 5.94 14.39
N ILE A 65 10.06 5.66 14.21
CA ILE A 65 9.58 4.71 13.20
C ILE A 65 9.95 5.16 11.78
N SER A 66 9.75 6.45 11.48
CA SER A 66 10.12 7.03 10.19
C SER A 66 11.63 6.92 9.92
N SER A 67 12.49 7.16 10.92
CA SER A 67 13.94 7.01 10.79
C SER A 67 14.35 5.56 10.51
N HIS A 68 13.77 4.59 11.20
CA HIS A 68 14.02 3.16 10.92
C HIS A 68 13.56 2.75 9.54
N LYS A 69 12.37 3.22 9.09
CA LYS A 69 11.89 3.01 7.73
C LYS A 69 12.89 3.54 6.70
N GLN A 70 13.35 4.79 6.84
CA GLN A 70 14.29 5.39 5.89
C GLN A 70 15.61 4.63 5.81
N ARG A 71 16.16 4.19 6.97
CA ARG A 71 17.39 3.38 7.00
C ARG A 71 17.18 2.03 6.33
N ALA A 72 16.07 1.35 6.62
CA ALA A 72 15.73 0.07 6.00
C ALA A 72 15.57 0.20 4.48
N MET A 73 14.83 1.22 4.01
CA MET A 73 14.69 1.49 2.58
C MET A 73 16.04 1.78 1.92
N GLY A 74 16.93 2.55 2.58
CA GLY A 74 18.27 2.81 2.08
C GLY A 74 19.11 1.54 1.92
N LYS A 75 19.09 0.63 2.92
CA LYS A 75 19.78 -0.66 2.87
C LYS A 75 19.26 -1.57 1.75
N LEU A 76 17.95 -1.54 1.51
CA LEU A 76 17.30 -2.31 0.45
C LEU A 76 17.33 -1.59 -0.92
N ALA A 77 17.98 -0.43 -1.03
CA ALA A 77 18.02 0.40 -2.24
C ALA A 77 16.62 0.77 -2.79
N LEU A 78 15.62 0.88 -1.91
CA LEU A 78 14.28 1.36 -2.26
C LEU A 78 14.28 2.89 -2.19
N THR A 79 14.28 3.56 -3.32
CA THR A 79 14.45 5.01 -3.40
C THR A 79 13.16 5.81 -3.21
N SER A 80 12.00 5.14 -3.24
CA SER A 80 10.71 5.81 -3.05
C SER A 80 9.70 4.92 -2.30
N ASN A 81 8.69 5.55 -1.69
CA ASN A 81 7.57 4.82 -1.10
C ASN A 81 6.81 3.98 -2.15
N ALA A 82 6.73 4.47 -3.38
CA ALA A 82 6.09 3.74 -4.46
C ALA A 82 6.80 2.41 -4.76
N MET A 83 8.14 2.37 -4.74
CA MET A 83 8.90 1.11 -4.87
C MET A 83 8.61 0.15 -3.70
N LEU A 84 8.50 0.68 -2.48
CA LEU A 84 8.12 -0.13 -1.32
C LEU A 84 6.73 -0.74 -1.49
N TYR A 85 5.75 0.04 -1.91
CA TYR A 85 4.39 -0.44 -2.13
C TYR A 85 4.29 -1.41 -3.32
N ALA A 86 5.04 -1.15 -4.39
CA ALA A 86 5.14 -2.05 -5.53
C ALA A 86 5.72 -3.42 -5.12
N LEU A 87 6.79 -3.43 -4.32
CA LEU A 87 7.39 -4.63 -3.76
C LEU A 87 6.38 -5.38 -2.89
N ALA A 88 5.72 -4.68 -1.97
CA ALA A 88 4.70 -5.25 -1.10
C ALA A 88 3.55 -5.89 -1.90
N ALA A 89 3.10 -5.23 -2.96
CA ALA A 89 2.03 -5.72 -3.83
C ALA A 89 2.43 -7.03 -4.54
N LEU A 90 3.67 -7.14 -5.01
CA LEU A 90 4.16 -8.36 -5.67
C LEU A 90 4.41 -9.52 -4.70
N LEU A 91 4.68 -9.22 -3.42
CA LEU A 91 4.83 -10.21 -2.35
C LEU A 91 3.47 -10.68 -1.79
N SER A 92 2.41 -9.93 -2.05
CA SER A 92 1.06 -10.21 -1.57
C SER A 92 0.32 -11.16 -2.52
N PRO A 93 -0.64 -11.97 -2.04
CA PRO A 93 -1.47 -12.77 -2.91
C PRO A 93 -2.28 -11.86 -3.86
N PRO A 94 -2.53 -12.30 -5.10
CA PRO A 94 -3.27 -11.52 -6.09
C PRO A 94 -4.66 -11.15 -5.58
N LEU A 95 -5.11 -9.94 -5.91
CA LEU A 95 -6.46 -9.49 -5.58
C LEU A 95 -7.50 -10.18 -6.47
N PRO A 96 -8.73 -10.37 -5.99
CA PRO A 96 -9.82 -10.90 -6.79
C PRO A 96 -10.04 -10.06 -8.05
N THR A 97 -10.37 -10.70 -9.18
CA THR A 97 -10.47 -10.12 -10.53
C THR A 97 -11.53 -9.01 -10.67
N SER A 98 -12.48 -8.93 -9.75
CA SER A 98 -13.60 -7.95 -9.78
C SER A 98 -13.17 -6.47 -9.73
N ILE A 99 -11.93 -6.20 -9.36
CA ILE A 99 -11.42 -4.82 -9.23
C ILE A 99 -11.12 -4.19 -10.60
N THR A 100 -10.88 -4.98 -11.63
CA THR A 100 -10.59 -4.47 -12.98
C THR A 100 -11.78 -3.71 -13.58
N GLU A 101 -13.01 -4.13 -13.26
CA GLU A 101 -14.24 -3.47 -13.72
C GLU A 101 -14.45 -2.10 -13.06
N GLN A 102 -14.02 -1.94 -11.82
CA GLN A 102 -14.16 -0.68 -11.09
C GLN A 102 -13.28 0.45 -11.64
N ARG A 103 -12.18 0.12 -12.35
CA ARG A 103 -11.34 1.13 -13.01
C ARG A 103 -12.10 1.94 -14.07
N GLN A 104 -13.14 1.36 -14.67
CA GLN A 104 -13.99 2.03 -15.65
C GLN A 104 -14.89 3.12 -15.04
N LEU A 105 -15.07 3.09 -13.71
CA LEU A 105 -15.87 4.08 -12.97
C LEU A 105 -15.09 5.35 -12.62
N LEU A 106 -13.80 5.40 -12.93
CA LEU A 106 -12.96 6.55 -12.65
C LEU A 106 -13.15 7.63 -13.72
N THR A 107 -13.31 8.87 -13.26
CA THR A 107 -13.25 10.05 -14.15
C THR A 107 -11.84 10.17 -14.76
N LEU A 108 -11.73 10.89 -15.87
CA LEU A 108 -10.44 11.14 -16.53
C LEU A 108 -9.39 11.72 -15.54
N ARG A 109 -9.80 12.61 -14.65
CA ARG A 109 -8.92 13.21 -13.65
C ARG A 109 -8.45 12.20 -12.59
N GLU A 110 -9.33 11.32 -12.14
CA GLU A 110 -8.97 10.24 -11.22
C GLU A 110 -8.04 9.24 -11.88
N GLN A 111 -8.26 8.93 -13.16
CA GLN A 111 -7.34 8.08 -13.94
C GLN A 111 -5.95 8.72 -14.08
N GLN A 112 -5.85 10.02 -14.29
CA GLN A 112 -4.58 10.76 -14.33
C GLN A 112 -3.83 10.67 -12.99
N VAL A 113 -4.54 10.85 -11.86
CA VAL A 113 -3.95 10.70 -10.53
C VAL A 113 -3.52 9.26 -10.28
N LEU A 114 -4.36 8.28 -10.63
CA LEU A 114 -4.03 6.86 -10.50
C LEU A 114 -2.77 6.51 -11.29
N ASN A 115 -2.70 6.90 -12.57
CA ASN A 115 -1.54 6.62 -13.40
C ASN A 115 -0.25 7.24 -12.81
N ALA A 116 -0.31 8.50 -12.39
CA ALA A 116 0.83 9.17 -11.78
C ALA A 116 1.28 8.49 -10.46
N LEU A 117 0.35 8.02 -9.62
CA LEU A 117 0.68 7.22 -8.44
C LEU A 117 1.39 5.91 -8.81
N LEU A 118 0.87 5.19 -9.82
CA LEU A 118 1.46 3.93 -10.30
C LEU A 118 2.79 4.13 -11.03
N ASP A 119 3.04 5.33 -11.56
CA ASP A 119 4.34 5.72 -12.13
C ASP A 119 5.35 6.14 -11.05
N GLY A 120 4.96 6.10 -9.79
CA GLY A 120 5.86 6.34 -8.66
C GLY A 120 5.83 7.77 -8.10
N HIS A 121 4.98 8.64 -8.63
CA HIS A 121 4.85 10.00 -8.11
C HIS A 121 4.12 10.03 -6.77
N GLY A 122 4.68 10.74 -5.79
CA GLY A 122 3.97 11.05 -4.54
C GLY A 122 2.95 12.18 -4.75
N VAL A 123 2.02 12.34 -3.81
CA VAL A 123 0.95 13.36 -3.86
C VAL A 123 1.50 14.77 -4.10
N THR A 124 2.62 15.13 -3.47
CA THR A 124 3.28 16.43 -3.66
C THR A 124 3.79 16.60 -5.10
N GLY A 125 4.42 15.58 -5.67
CA GLY A 125 4.88 15.59 -7.05
C GLY A 125 3.71 15.72 -8.04
N ILE A 126 2.64 14.98 -7.82
CA ILE A 126 1.42 15.07 -8.65
C ILE A 126 0.80 16.46 -8.56
N ALA A 127 0.73 17.05 -7.37
CA ALA A 127 0.23 18.40 -7.15
C ALA A 127 1.03 19.42 -7.97
N HIS A 128 2.34 19.32 -7.96
CA HIS A 128 3.24 20.17 -8.74
C HIS A 128 3.02 19.96 -10.25
N LEU A 129 3.01 18.70 -10.73
CA LEU A 129 2.83 18.38 -12.15
C LEU A 129 1.48 18.86 -12.71
N GLN A 130 0.44 18.84 -11.88
CA GLN A 130 -0.92 19.22 -12.29
C GLN A 130 -1.28 20.67 -11.97
N GLY A 131 -0.36 21.47 -11.37
CA GLY A 131 -0.64 22.83 -10.93
C GLY A 131 -1.76 22.90 -9.88
N ARG A 132 -1.81 21.94 -8.94
CA ARG A 132 -2.87 21.82 -7.93
C ARG A 132 -2.30 21.83 -6.52
N SER A 133 -3.19 22.07 -5.53
CA SER A 133 -2.77 21.95 -4.13
C SER A 133 -2.59 20.49 -3.74
N VAL A 134 -1.65 20.23 -2.83
CA VAL A 134 -1.44 18.90 -2.22
C VAL A 134 -2.74 18.38 -1.58
N LYS A 135 -3.52 19.27 -0.96
CA LYS A 135 -4.84 18.95 -0.37
C LYS A 135 -5.82 18.43 -1.42
N THR A 136 -5.86 19.07 -2.60
CA THR A 136 -6.74 18.65 -3.71
C THR A 136 -6.35 17.26 -4.21
N VAL A 137 -5.07 17.00 -4.44
CA VAL A 137 -4.60 15.70 -4.93
C VAL A 137 -4.79 14.60 -3.87
N SER A 138 -4.56 14.91 -2.60
CA SER A 138 -4.84 13.99 -1.49
C SER A 138 -6.31 13.60 -1.42
N PHE A 139 -7.20 14.57 -1.63
CA PHE A 139 -8.65 14.31 -1.68
C PHE A 139 -9.02 13.43 -2.87
N GLN A 140 -8.49 13.75 -4.06
CA GLN A 140 -8.72 12.95 -5.27
C GLN A 140 -8.19 11.51 -5.12
N LYS A 141 -7.00 11.35 -4.54
CA LYS A 141 -6.44 10.03 -4.20
C LYS A 141 -7.38 9.24 -3.30
N ARG A 142 -7.88 9.85 -2.23
CA ARG A 142 -8.82 9.20 -1.31
C ARG A 142 -10.10 8.74 -2.02
N LEU A 143 -10.69 9.59 -2.87
CA LEU A 143 -11.90 9.25 -3.62
C LEU A 143 -11.67 8.11 -4.61
N LEU A 144 -10.56 8.16 -5.36
CA LEU A 144 -10.25 7.08 -6.31
C LEU A 144 -10.00 5.75 -5.59
N MET A 145 -9.30 5.75 -4.45
CA MET A 145 -9.10 4.54 -3.65
C MET A 145 -10.42 3.96 -3.14
N GLN A 146 -11.33 4.82 -2.67
CA GLN A 146 -12.67 4.42 -2.26
C GLN A 146 -13.46 3.79 -3.42
N LYS A 147 -13.44 4.39 -4.62
CA LYS A 147 -14.09 3.84 -5.82
C LYS A 147 -13.50 2.52 -6.26
N LEU A 148 -12.20 2.33 -6.09
CA LEU A 148 -11.49 1.10 -6.42
C LEU A 148 -11.63 0.02 -5.32
N GLY A 149 -12.24 0.34 -4.18
CA GLY A 149 -12.39 -0.58 -3.06
C GLY A 149 -11.07 -0.97 -2.40
N VAL A 150 -10.03 -0.13 -2.52
CA VAL A 150 -8.71 -0.34 -1.91
C VAL A 150 -8.52 0.56 -0.69
N THR A 151 -7.83 0.05 0.32
CA THR A 151 -7.66 0.71 1.62
C THR A 151 -6.28 1.33 1.81
N ASN A 152 -5.28 0.87 1.06
CA ASN A 152 -3.90 1.32 1.16
C ASN A 152 -3.19 1.28 -0.20
N GLU A 153 -1.99 1.84 -0.27
CA GLU A 153 -1.20 1.91 -1.49
C GLU A 153 -0.68 0.54 -1.96
N VAL A 154 -0.47 -0.41 -1.07
CA VAL A 154 -0.08 -1.77 -1.45
C VAL A 154 -1.18 -2.42 -2.30
N GLU A 155 -2.43 -2.31 -1.86
CA GLU A 155 -3.57 -2.79 -2.62
C GLU A 155 -3.74 -2.04 -3.95
N LEU A 156 -3.45 -0.73 -3.97
CA LEU A 156 -3.47 0.06 -5.20
C LEU A 156 -2.47 -0.47 -6.24
N PHE A 157 -1.24 -0.78 -5.84
CA PHE A 157 -0.24 -1.37 -6.73
C PHE A 157 -0.58 -2.82 -7.13
N ALA A 158 -1.25 -3.57 -6.26
CA ALA A 158 -1.72 -4.92 -6.58
C ALA A 158 -2.76 -4.96 -7.71
N LEU A 159 -3.46 -3.83 -7.97
CA LEU A 159 -4.35 -3.69 -9.13
C LEU A 159 -3.60 -3.60 -10.47
N ALA A 160 -2.32 -3.27 -10.45
CA ALA A 160 -1.52 -3.02 -11.64
C ALA A 160 -0.13 -3.71 -11.52
N PRO A 161 -0.08 -5.06 -11.45
CA PRO A 161 1.16 -5.80 -11.19
C PRO A 161 2.23 -5.55 -12.26
N LEU A 162 1.85 -5.30 -13.52
CA LEU A 162 2.80 -4.93 -14.58
C LEU A 162 3.47 -3.57 -14.32
N ARG A 163 2.72 -2.60 -13.77
CA ARG A 163 3.29 -1.30 -13.37
C ARG A 163 4.20 -1.45 -12.16
N ALA A 164 3.81 -2.26 -11.16
CA ALA A 164 4.66 -2.57 -10.02
C ALA A 164 5.99 -3.21 -10.46
N ARG A 165 5.97 -4.16 -11.39
CA ARG A 165 7.17 -4.77 -11.98
C ARG A 165 8.02 -3.76 -12.74
N ALA A 166 7.41 -2.91 -13.57
CA ALA A 166 8.12 -1.88 -14.32
C ALA A 166 8.83 -0.88 -13.39
N LEU A 167 8.20 -0.50 -12.28
CA LEU A 167 8.78 0.40 -11.28
C LEU A 167 10.01 -0.22 -10.59
N LEU A 168 10.03 -1.53 -10.40
CA LEU A 168 11.10 -2.27 -9.77
C LEU A 168 12.14 -2.84 -10.75
N ALA A 169 11.96 -2.67 -12.07
CA ALA A 169 12.81 -3.29 -13.08
C ALA A 169 14.31 -2.98 -12.93
N ASN A 170 14.64 -1.78 -12.46
CA ASN A 170 16.02 -1.35 -12.22
C ASN A 170 16.42 -1.42 -10.73
N TRP A 171 15.60 -2.03 -9.89
CA TRP A 171 15.92 -2.18 -8.47
C TRP A 171 16.98 -3.27 -8.28
N PRO A 172 18.10 -2.99 -7.56
CA PRO A 172 19.18 -3.97 -7.37
C PRO A 172 18.73 -5.30 -6.74
N GLY A 173 17.70 -5.26 -5.88
CA GLY A 173 17.12 -6.47 -5.26
C GLY A 173 16.20 -7.28 -6.17
N TRP A 174 15.99 -6.86 -7.43
CA TRP A 174 15.05 -7.51 -8.34
C TRP A 174 15.45 -8.95 -8.70
N THR A 175 16.74 -9.20 -8.90
CA THR A 175 17.26 -10.53 -9.23
C THR A 175 17.01 -11.51 -8.10
N GLU A 176 17.35 -11.11 -6.86
CA GLU A 176 17.14 -11.92 -5.66
C GLU A 176 15.65 -12.19 -5.39
N PHE A 177 14.79 -11.23 -5.74
CA PHE A 177 13.35 -11.34 -5.61
C PHE A 177 12.74 -12.26 -6.66
N ASN A 178 13.15 -12.15 -7.93
CA ASN A 178 12.54 -12.86 -9.06
C ASN A 178 12.96 -14.34 -9.14
N GLU A 179 14.09 -14.73 -8.53
CA GLU A 179 14.52 -16.13 -8.45
C GLU A 179 13.67 -16.97 -7.47
N GLN A 180 12.86 -16.31 -6.62
CA GLN A 180 12.03 -16.97 -5.59
C GLN A 180 10.52 -16.89 -5.88
N ALA A 181 10.12 -16.19 -6.92
CA ALA A 181 8.72 -16.01 -7.34
C ALA A 181 8.37 -16.98 -8.47
#